data_b92998b24cce9b206b44b9acd21f6d20
#
_entry.id   b92998b24cce9b206b44b9acd21f6d20
#
_cell.length_a   1.000
_cell.length_b   1.000
_cell.length_c   1.000
_cell.angle_alpha   90.00
_cell.angle_beta   90.00
_cell.angle_gamma   90.00
#
_symmetry.space_group_name_H-M   'P 1'
#
loop_
_entity.id
_entity.type
_entity.pdbx_description
1 polymer ?
#
loop_
_entity_poly.entity_id
_entity_poly.type
_entity_poly.pdbx_seq_one_letter_code
_entity_poly.pdbx_strand_id
1 'polypeptide(L)'
;YFMDKYLNNGCVIPEDMLEENIRIDYNKLRMLIRKDKNFTHDASVIQDLVTCGFVVGELKAGFPAERICEPDNFISLLYYFGLVTIAGTYRGKTRFVIPNEVVREQVFKYLLDTYDENGLSVDVRKHDGLEEGLAYDGNWKSYFQNISDSIYLFSSQRDKQKGESFVHGFTLAMTCQNQFYRPVSEYPNQEGYADIFLLPLLDIYKDIQHSYVVELKYVKSNASEAEIEVKTHDAEKQVCKYAETEMVRLGARSTHLHRIVIVYRGVEMVVCKES
;
A
#
# COMPACT_ATOMS: atom_id res chain seq x y z
N TYR A 1 24.85 -5.18 -7.85
CA TYR A 1 24.18 -3.93 -8.21
C TYR A 1 23.83 -3.08 -7.00
N PHE A 2 22.91 -3.53 -6.09
CA PHE A 2 22.54 -2.75 -4.89
C PHE A 2 23.76 -2.41 -4.03
N MET A 3 24.57 -3.41 -3.67
CA MET A 3 25.74 -3.20 -2.83
C MET A 3 26.78 -2.29 -3.47
N ASP A 4 26.98 -2.40 -4.78
CA ASP A 4 27.89 -1.52 -5.52
C ASP A 4 27.41 -0.07 -5.49
N LYS A 5 26.12 0.16 -5.78
CA LYS A 5 25.51 1.50 -5.69
C LYS A 5 25.54 2.04 -4.26
N TYR A 6 25.20 1.22 -3.26
CA TYR A 6 25.20 1.61 -1.86
C TYR A 6 26.61 2.06 -1.39
N LEU A 7 27.63 1.27 -1.69
CA LEU A 7 29.00 1.59 -1.32
C LEU A 7 29.54 2.82 -2.07
N ASN A 8 29.25 2.94 -3.36
CA ASN A 8 29.69 4.07 -4.19
C ASN A 8 28.96 5.37 -3.87
N ASN A 9 27.77 5.28 -3.26
CA ASN A 9 26.95 6.43 -2.86
C ASN A 9 27.11 6.80 -1.37
N GLY A 10 28.25 6.50 -0.78
CA GLY A 10 28.55 6.86 0.60
C GLY A 10 27.70 6.13 1.64
N CYS A 11 27.30 4.88 1.37
CA CYS A 11 26.44 4.04 2.20
C CYS A 11 25.02 4.61 2.37
N VAL A 12 24.55 5.38 1.41
CA VAL A 12 23.15 5.83 1.32
C VAL A 12 22.37 4.86 0.43
N ILE A 13 21.13 4.55 0.83
CA ILE A 13 20.24 3.69 0.05
C ILE A 13 20.00 4.35 -1.32
N PRO A 14 20.31 3.67 -2.44
CA PRO A 14 20.08 4.23 -3.77
C PRO A 14 18.59 4.29 -4.09
N GLU A 15 18.18 5.31 -4.86
CA GLU A 15 16.80 5.43 -5.36
C GLU A 15 16.39 4.21 -6.18
N ASP A 16 17.28 3.72 -7.03
CA ASP A 16 17.09 2.50 -7.82
C ASP A 16 17.71 1.29 -7.11
N MET A 17 16.89 0.55 -6.38
CA MET A 17 17.32 -0.66 -5.67
C MET A 17 17.38 -1.91 -6.55
N LEU A 18 16.79 -1.85 -7.76
CA LEU A 18 16.68 -2.98 -8.68
C LEU A 18 17.48 -2.77 -9.97
N GLU A 19 18.13 -3.82 -10.38
CA GLU A 19 18.68 -3.91 -11.73
C GLU A 19 17.58 -4.04 -12.78
N GLU A 20 17.81 -3.46 -13.97
CA GLU A 20 16.85 -3.42 -15.07
C GLU A 20 16.38 -4.82 -15.51
N ASN A 21 17.26 -5.83 -15.42
CA ASN A 21 16.95 -7.22 -15.74
C ASN A 21 15.88 -7.83 -14.80
N ILE A 22 15.87 -7.47 -13.52
CA ILE A 22 14.87 -7.94 -12.56
C ILE A 22 13.49 -7.29 -12.87
N ARG A 23 13.50 -6.03 -13.34
CA ARG A 23 12.27 -5.37 -13.82
C ARG A 23 11.67 -6.07 -15.05
N ILE A 24 12.49 -6.66 -15.90
CA ILE A 24 12.04 -7.41 -17.09
C ILE A 24 11.31 -8.70 -16.69
N ASP A 25 11.78 -9.43 -15.69
CA ASP A 25 11.12 -10.64 -15.20
C ASP A 25 9.78 -10.33 -14.53
N TYR A 26 9.68 -9.22 -13.84
CA TYR A 26 8.44 -8.68 -13.31
C TYR A 26 7.42 -8.34 -14.43
N ASN A 27 7.85 -7.73 -15.50
CA ASN A 27 7.01 -7.45 -16.66
C ASN A 27 6.49 -8.75 -17.33
N LYS A 28 7.28 -9.83 -17.34
CA LYS A 28 6.81 -11.14 -17.82
C LYS A 28 5.70 -11.71 -16.93
N LEU A 29 5.84 -11.63 -15.61
CA LEU A 29 4.79 -12.04 -14.68
C LEU A 29 3.51 -11.23 -14.93
N ARG A 30 3.62 -9.91 -15.06
CA ARG A 30 2.51 -9.01 -15.39
C ARG A 30 1.83 -9.42 -16.71
N MET A 31 2.58 -9.76 -17.75
CA MET A 31 2.02 -10.23 -19.02
C MET A 31 1.32 -11.59 -18.91
N LEU A 32 1.80 -12.50 -18.07
CA LEU A 32 1.16 -13.80 -17.83
C LEU A 32 -0.18 -13.63 -17.14
N ILE A 33 -0.24 -12.80 -16.10
CA ILE A 33 -1.44 -12.53 -15.33
C ILE A 33 -2.50 -11.78 -16.16
N ARG A 34 -2.08 -10.84 -17.03
CA ARG A 34 -2.97 -10.11 -17.95
C ARG A 34 -3.74 -11.00 -18.92
N LYS A 35 -3.20 -12.16 -19.27
CA LYS A 35 -3.86 -13.09 -20.20
C LYS A 35 -4.98 -13.88 -19.55
N ASP A 36 -5.10 -13.83 -18.22
CA ASP A 36 -6.10 -14.63 -17.52
C ASP A 36 -7.41 -13.83 -17.33
N LYS A 37 -8.52 -14.53 -17.63
CA LYS A 37 -9.89 -14.00 -17.41
C LYS A 37 -10.32 -13.99 -15.94
N ASN A 38 -9.53 -14.61 -15.04
CA ASN A 38 -9.81 -14.73 -13.60
C ASN A 38 -9.20 -13.60 -12.75
N PHE A 39 -9.00 -12.47 -13.35
CA PHE A 39 -8.40 -11.26 -12.80
C PHE A 39 -8.89 -10.86 -11.39
N THR A 40 -10.13 -11.17 -11.03
CA THR A 40 -10.69 -10.82 -9.71
C THR A 40 -10.07 -11.60 -8.55
N HIS A 41 -9.63 -12.84 -8.78
CA HIS A 41 -9.00 -13.66 -7.73
C HIS A 41 -7.55 -13.22 -7.48
N ASP A 42 -6.78 -13.02 -8.54
CA ASP A 42 -5.37 -12.63 -8.44
C ASP A 42 -5.21 -11.24 -7.81
N ALA A 43 -6.08 -10.31 -8.19
CA ALA A 43 -6.14 -8.99 -7.56
C ALA A 43 -6.47 -9.08 -6.06
N SER A 44 -7.35 -10.00 -5.64
CA SER A 44 -7.67 -10.17 -4.21
C SER A 44 -6.49 -10.72 -3.41
N VAL A 45 -5.70 -11.65 -3.97
CA VAL A 45 -4.49 -12.18 -3.32
C VAL A 45 -3.43 -11.09 -3.14
N ILE A 46 -3.21 -10.26 -4.17
CA ILE A 46 -2.29 -9.12 -4.08
C ILE A 46 -2.81 -8.09 -3.07
N GLN A 47 -4.11 -7.83 -3.08
CA GLN A 47 -4.72 -6.92 -2.12
C GLN A 47 -4.57 -7.42 -0.67
N ASP A 48 -4.76 -8.71 -0.42
CA ASP A 48 -4.52 -9.31 0.90
C ASP A 48 -3.05 -9.22 1.32
N LEU A 49 -2.10 -9.42 0.39
CA LEU A 49 -0.68 -9.19 0.66
C LEU A 49 -0.38 -7.75 1.06
N VAL A 50 -1.01 -6.78 0.40
CA VAL A 50 -0.83 -5.35 0.69
C VAL A 50 -1.48 -4.96 2.02
N THR A 51 -2.71 -5.41 2.28
CA THR A 51 -3.50 -4.98 3.43
C THR A 51 -3.23 -5.79 4.70
N CYS A 52 -3.11 -7.13 4.57
CA CYS A 52 -2.89 -8.03 5.70
C CYS A 52 -1.40 -8.34 5.92
N GLY A 53 -0.53 -8.01 4.95
CA GLY A 53 0.89 -8.31 4.99
C GLY A 53 1.24 -9.77 4.75
N PHE A 54 0.26 -10.65 4.57
CA PHE A 54 0.48 -12.07 4.26
C PHE A 54 -0.71 -12.69 3.54
N VAL A 55 -0.44 -13.78 2.85
CA VAL A 55 -1.47 -14.70 2.34
C VAL A 55 -1.16 -16.12 2.80
N VAL A 56 -2.18 -16.98 2.80
CA VAL A 56 -2.04 -18.38 3.14
C VAL A 56 -2.43 -19.27 1.97
N GLY A 57 -1.68 -20.34 1.74
CA GLY A 57 -1.96 -21.25 0.63
C GLY A 57 -1.07 -22.48 0.66
N GLU A 58 -1.18 -23.29 -0.38
CA GLU A 58 -0.32 -24.45 -0.60
C GLU A 58 0.75 -24.10 -1.65
N LEU A 59 2.00 -24.44 -1.35
CA LEU A 59 3.07 -24.36 -2.34
C LEU A 59 3.05 -25.63 -3.18
N LYS A 60 2.72 -25.49 -4.45
CA LYS A 60 2.81 -26.61 -5.42
C LYS A 60 4.23 -26.68 -5.95
N ALA A 61 4.84 -27.86 -5.87
CA ALA A 61 6.22 -28.11 -6.31
C ALA A 61 6.43 -27.92 -7.82
N GLY A 62 5.36 -27.95 -8.59
CA GLY A 62 5.36 -27.68 -10.02
C GLY A 62 3.95 -27.83 -10.59
N PHE A 63 3.73 -27.18 -11.72
CA PHE A 63 2.49 -27.29 -12.49
C PHE A 63 2.80 -27.13 -13.99
N PRO A 64 2.01 -27.77 -14.90
CA PRO A 64 2.20 -27.63 -16.33
C PRO A 64 2.05 -26.17 -16.78
N ALA A 65 2.78 -25.78 -17.84
CA ALA A 65 2.73 -24.40 -18.36
C ALA A 65 1.31 -23.96 -18.78
N GLU A 66 0.47 -24.92 -19.18
CA GLU A 66 -0.93 -24.69 -19.57
C GLU A 66 -1.80 -24.28 -18.38
N ARG A 67 -1.36 -24.59 -17.14
CA ARG A 67 -2.07 -24.30 -15.89
C ARG A 67 -1.47 -23.14 -15.10
N ILE A 68 -0.55 -22.41 -15.69
CA ILE A 68 0.16 -21.31 -15.02
C ILE A 68 -0.80 -20.20 -14.56
N CYS A 69 -1.88 -20.01 -15.29
CA CYS A 69 -2.90 -19.00 -15.01
C CYS A 69 -4.07 -19.51 -14.16
N GLU A 70 -4.03 -20.75 -13.66
CA GLU A 70 -5.07 -21.22 -12.74
C GLU A 70 -4.97 -20.51 -11.38
N PRO A 71 -6.08 -20.03 -10.79
CA PRO A 71 -6.08 -19.29 -9.52
C PRO A 71 -5.36 -20.03 -8.39
N ASP A 72 -5.53 -21.35 -8.31
CA ASP A 72 -4.87 -22.22 -7.31
C ASP A 72 -3.35 -22.28 -7.43
N ASN A 73 -2.77 -21.82 -8.55
CA ASN A 73 -1.33 -21.80 -8.80
C ASN A 73 -0.74 -20.41 -8.55
N PHE A 74 -1.56 -19.38 -8.36
CA PHE A 74 -1.12 -17.99 -8.32
C PHE A 74 -0.13 -17.71 -7.17
N ILE A 75 -0.41 -18.18 -5.95
CA ILE A 75 0.50 -18.03 -4.81
C ILE A 75 1.84 -18.72 -5.06
N SER A 76 1.81 -19.93 -5.67
CA SER A 76 3.04 -20.63 -6.04
C SER A 76 3.81 -19.88 -7.13
N LEU A 77 3.12 -19.25 -8.08
CA LEU A 77 3.72 -18.40 -9.10
C LEU A 77 4.42 -17.20 -8.47
N LEU A 78 3.76 -16.49 -7.56
CA LEU A 78 4.36 -15.38 -6.81
C LEU A 78 5.63 -15.81 -6.06
N TYR A 79 5.60 -17.02 -5.46
CA TYR A 79 6.76 -17.57 -4.76
C TYR A 79 7.92 -17.87 -5.71
N TYR A 80 7.68 -18.53 -6.84
CA TYR A 80 8.74 -18.85 -7.82
C TYR A 80 9.31 -17.61 -8.52
N PHE A 81 8.54 -16.52 -8.62
CA PHE A 81 9.04 -15.23 -9.08
C PHE A 81 9.68 -14.38 -7.98
N GLY A 82 9.76 -14.91 -6.75
CA GLY A 82 10.39 -14.20 -5.63
C GLY A 82 9.61 -13.01 -5.07
N LEU A 83 8.31 -12.90 -5.43
CA LEU A 83 7.44 -11.83 -4.93
C LEU A 83 6.91 -12.12 -3.53
N VAL A 84 6.90 -13.38 -3.12
CA VAL A 84 6.60 -13.79 -1.76
C VAL A 84 7.61 -14.81 -1.27
N THR A 85 7.76 -14.90 0.05
CA THR A 85 8.58 -15.90 0.72
C THR A 85 7.79 -16.59 1.83
N ILE A 86 8.23 -17.79 2.26
CA ILE A 86 7.58 -18.53 3.33
C ILE A 86 7.97 -17.90 4.68
N ALA A 87 6.96 -17.58 5.50
CA ALA A 87 7.11 -17.02 6.85
C ALA A 87 6.39 -17.88 7.91
N GLY A 88 6.57 -19.19 7.83
CA GLY A 88 5.95 -20.15 8.76
C GLY A 88 4.56 -20.60 8.34
N THR A 89 3.70 -20.89 9.32
CA THR A 89 2.34 -21.41 9.10
C THR A 89 1.30 -20.56 9.83
N TYR A 90 0.11 -20.51 9.27
CA TYR A 90 -1.05 -19.90 9.90
C TYR A 90 -2.26 -20.84 9.75
N ARG A 91 -2.85 -21.26 10.86
CA ARG A 91 -3.98 -22.20 10.92
C ARG A 91 -3.75 -23.48 10.07
N GLY A 92 -2.52 -24.01 10.12
CA GLY A 92 -2.13 -25.24 9.42
C GLY A 92 -1.82 -25.10 7.93
N LYS A 93 -1.90 -23.90 7.36
CA LYS A 93 -1.52 -23.60 5.98
C LYS A 93 -0.21 -22.80 5.93
N THR A 94 0.54 -22.93 4.84
CA THR A 94 1.76 -22.13 4.64
C THR A 94 1.41 -20.66 4.55
N ARG A 95 2.11 -19.83 5.34
CA ARG A 95 2.01 -18.39 5.32
C ARG A 95 3.09 -17.82 4.44
N PHE A 96 2.69 -16.95 3.51
CA PHE A 96 3.57 -16.24 2.61
C PHE A 96 3.53 -14.74 2.90
N VAL A 97 4.69 -14.08 2.86
CA VAL A 97 4.85 -12.63 3.05
C VAL A 97 5.71 -12.04 1.95
N ILE A 98 5.65 -10.74 1.75
CA ILE A 98 6.57 -10.02 0.87
C ILE A 98 7.98 -10.07 1.51
N PRO A 99 9.04 -10.46 0.75
CA PRO A 99 10.35 -10.75 1.34
C PRO A 99 11.13 -9.52 1.79
N ASN A 100 10.93 -8.37 1.16
CA ASN A 100 11.66 -7.14 1.44
C ASN A 100 10.98 -5.91 0.81
N GLU A 101 11.48 -4.70 1.16
CA GLU A 101 10.91 -3.44 0.69
C GLU A 101 10.99 -3.26 -0.82
N VAL A 102 12.02 -3.74 -1.48
CA VAL A 102 12.17 -3.63 -2.93
C VAL A 102 11.05 -4.37 -3.66
N VAL A 103 10.75 -5.59 -3.20
CA VAL A 103 9.65 -6.38 -3.74
C VAL A 103 8.30 -5.79 -3.34
N ARG A 104 8.22 -5.17 -2.15
CA ARG A 104 7.01 -4.49 -1.69
C ARG A 104 6.59 -3.35 -2.63
N GLU A 105 7.50 -2.49 -3.00
CA GLU A 105 7.24 -1.41 -3.97
C GLU A 105 6.72 -1.97 -5.31
N GLN A 106 7.27 -3.09 -5.76
CA GLN A 106 6.81 -3.74 -7.00
C GLN A 106 5.41 -4.34 -6.88
N VAL A 107 5.11 -5.01 -5.76
CA VAL A 107 3.79 -5.58 -5.51
C VAL A 107 2.73 -4.47 -5.44
N PHE A 108 3.05 -3.35 -4.80
CA PHE A 108 2.15 -2.20 -4.69
C PHE A 108 1.95 -1.52 -6.04
N LYS A 109 3.02 -1.32 -6.81
CA LYS A 109 2.93 -0.81 -8.17
C LYS A 109 2.09 -1.74 -9.06
N TYR A 110 2.29 -3.06 -8.91
CA TYR A 110 1.48 -4.04 -9.62
C TYR A 110 -0.01 -3.89 -9.28
N LEU A 111 -0.35 -3.71 -8.00
CA LEU A 111 -1.74 -3.49 -7.59
C LEU A 111 -2.33 -2.24 -8.25
N LEU A 112 -1.62 -1.12 -8.26
CA LEU A 112 -2.06 0.10 -8.95
C LEU A 112 -2.23 -0.10 -10.46
N ASP A 113 -1.27 -0.76 -11.10
CA ASP A 113 -1.35 -1.09 -12.52
C ASP A 113 -2.60 -1.93 -12.85
N THR A 114 -2.98 -2.85 -11.95
CA THR A 114 -4.20 -3.64 -12.12
C THR A 114 -5.47 -2.79 -12.03
N TYR A 115 -5.43 -1.74 -11.22
CA TYR A 115 -6.52 -0.77 -11.15
C TYR A 115 -6.56 0.13 -12.40
N ASP A 116 -5.41 0.61 -12.89
CA ASP A 116 -5.30 1.47 -14.08
C ASP A 116 -5.81 0.77 -15.35
N GLU A 117 -5.40 -0.47 -15.58
CA GLU A 117 -5.89 -1.28 -16.71
C GLU A 117 -7.41 -1.50 -16.71
N ASN A 118 -8.02 -1.31 -15.57
CA ASN A 118 -9.44 -1.40 -15.35
C ASN A 118 -10.18 -0.08 -15.46
N GLY A 119 -9.52 0.99 -15.95
CA GLY A 119 -10.13 2.29 -16.24
C GLY A 119 -9.86 3.35 -15.18
N LEU A 120 -8.90 3.12 -14.28
CA LEU A 120 -8.41 4.13 -13.35
C LEU A 120 -7.27 4.89 -14.05
N SER A 121 -7.55 6.01 -14.67
CA SER A 121 -6.48 6.92 -15.06
C SER A 121 -6.07 7.76 -13.85
N VAL A 122 -5.07 7.30 -13.10
CA VAL A 122 -4.38 8.15 -12.12
C VAL A 122 -3.58 9.18 -12.91
N ASP A 123 -3.89 10.46 -12.76
CA ASP A 123 -3.09 11.52 -13.35
C ASP A 123 -1.76 11.64 -12.60
N VAL A 124 -0.76 10.90 -13.06
CA VAL A 124 0.58 10.83 -12.45
C VAL A 124 1.19 12.23 -12.31
N ARG A 125 1.00 13.11 -13.29
CA ARG A 125 1.58 14.47 -13.24
C ARG A 125 0.96 15.33 -12.13
N LYS A 126 -0.33 15.18 -11.90
CA LYS A 126 -1.02 15.86 -10.81
C LYS A 126 -0.53 15.34 -9.46
N HIS A 127 -0.20 14.06 -9.40
CA HIS A 127 0.28 13.41 -8.18
C HIS A 127 1.67 13.91 -7.77
N ASP A 128 2.62 14.04 -8.73
CA ASP A 128 3.99 14.49 -8.45
C ASP A 128 4.02 15.85 -7.72
N GLY A 129 3.26 16.84 -8.18
CA GLY A 129 3.18 18.15 -7.52
C GLY A 129 2.55 18.12 -6.13
N LEU A 130 1.65 17.14 -5.85
CA LEU A 130 1.06 16.96 -4.53
C LEU A 130 2.02 16.30 -3.54
N GLU A 131 2.95 15.47 -4.03
CA GLU A 131 3.99 14.87 -3.20
C GLU A 131 4.98 15.90 -2.65
N GLU A 132 5.43 16.83 -3.49
CA GLU A 132 6.26 17.96 -3.05
C GLU A 132 5.53 18.82 -2.01
N GLY A 133 4.27 19.18 -2.28
CA GLY A 133 3.44 19.93 -1.34
C GLY A 133 3.24 19.20 -0.01
N LEU A 134 3.14 17.87 -0.03
CA LEU A 134 3.09 17.06 1.18
C LEU A 134 4.41 17.15 1.97
N ALA A 135 5.57 17.02 1.27
CA ALA A 135 6.87 16.93 1.91
C ALA A 135 7.36 18.28 2.49
N TYR A 136 7.12 19.37 1.77
CA TYR A 136 7.73 20.67 2.07
C TYR A 136 6.75 21.72 2.60
N ASP A 137 5.46 21.65 2.19
CA ASP A 137 4.45 22.67 2.53
C ASP A 137 3.39 22.19 3.52
N GLY A 138 3.38 20.90 3.87
CA GLY A 138 2.35 20.33 4.75
C GLY A 138 0.96 20.25 4.11
N ASN A 139 0.86 20.20 2.77
CA ASN A 139 -0.39 20.19 2.01
C ASN A 139 -1.07 18.80 1.96
N TRP A 140 -1.22 18.17 3.11
CA TRP A 140 -1.78 16.83 3.24
C TRP A 140 -3.24 16.71 2.77
N LYS A 141 -4.06 17.76 2.93
CA LYS A 141 -5.47 17.72 2.50
C LYS A 141 -5.60 17.47 1.01
N SER A 142 -4.86 18.22 0.20
CA SER A 142 -4.88 18.06 -1.26
C SER A 142 -4.38 16.69 -1.70
N TYR A 143 -3.36 16.16 -1.01
CA TYR A 143 -2.81 14.84 -1.28
C TYR A 143 -3.83 13.73 -1.03
N PHE A 144 -4.42 13.67 0.16
CA PHE A 144 -5.43 12.65 0.49
C PHE A 144 -6.75 12.83 -0.25
N GLN A 145 -7.11 14.07 -0.60
CA GLN A 145 -8.26 14.32 -1.46
C GLN A 145 -8.06 13.73 -2.85
N ASN A 146 -6.87 13.87 -3.44
CA ASN A 146 -6.56 13.26 -4.73
C ASN A 146 -6.66 11.72 -4.71
N ILE A 147 -6.21 11.07 -3.62
CA ILE A 147 -6.38 9.62 -3.43
C ILE A 147 -7.87 9.27 -3.34
N SER A 148 -8.64 10.03 -2.57
CA SER A 148 -10.07 9.83 -2.41
C SER A 148 -10.84 10.00 -3.72
N ASP A 149 -10.53 11.02 -4.50
CA ASP A 149 -11.13 11.25 -5.81
C ASP A 149 -10.87 10.06 -6.74
N SER A 150 -9.66 9.51 -6.70
CA SER A 150 -9.29 8.32 -7.46
C SER A 150 -10.08 7.08 -7.01
N ILE A 151 -10.24 6.86 -5.70
CA ILE A 151 -11.07 5.79 -5.14
C ILE A 151 -12.54 5.92 -5.62
N TYR A 152 -13.09 7.14 -5.57
CA TYR A 152 -14.46 7.40 -6.00
C TYR A 152 -14.67 7.13 -7.49
N LEU A 153 -13.79 7.63 -8.35
CA LEU A 153 -13.83 7.41 -9.80
C LEU A 153 -13.77 5.92 -10.15
N PHE A 154 -12.88 5.18 -9.52
CA PHE A 154 -12.75 3.74 -9.75
C PHE A 154 -14.00 2.98 -9.33
N SER A 155 -14.57 3.28 -8.19
CA SER A 155 -15.75 2.60 -7.66
C SER A 155 -17.01 2.85 -8.48
N SER A 156 -17.11 4.02 -9.13
CA SER A 156 -18.24 4.36 -10.00
C SER A 156 -18.31 3.51 -11.27
N GLN A 157 -17.17 2.95 -11.70
CA GLN A 157 -17.06 2.14 -12.91
C GLN A 157 -17.27 0.64 -12.66
N ARG A 158 -17.19 0.16 -11.41
CA ARG A 158 -17.32 -1.27 -11.05
C ARG A 158 -18.03 -1.51 -9.73
N ASP A 159 -19.17 -2.16 -9.78
CA ASP A 159 -19.99 -2.52 -8.60
C ASP A 159 -19.34 -3.55 -7.64
N LYS A 160 -18.23 -4.20 -7.99
CA LYS A 160 -17.70 -5.37 -7.28
C LYS A 160 -16.53 -5.11 -6.34
N GLN A 161 -15.88 -3.95 -6.41
CA GLN A 161 -14.74 -3.63 -5.55
C GLN A 161 -15.08 -2.48 -4.60
N LYS A 162 -15.90 -2.77 -3.61
CA LYS A 162 -16.31 -1.83 -2.57
C LYS A 162 -16.07 -2.48 -1.23
N GLY A 163 -15.31 -1.85 -0.35
CA GLY A 163 -15.07 -2.35 0.99
C GLY A 163 -13.82 -1.77 1.63
N GLU A 164 -13.69 -2.04 2.91
CA GLU A 164 -12.57 -1.56 3.74
C GLU A 164 -11.20 -1.93 3.15
N SER A 165 -11.02 -3.21 2.79
CA SER A 165 -9.76 -3.70 2.21
C SER A 165 -9.36 -2.97 0.93
N PHE A 166 -10.33 -2.63 0.07
CA PHE A 166 -10.07 -1.89 -1.16
C PHE A 166 -9.58 -0.46 -0.85
N VAL A 167 -10.32 0.28 -0.01
CA VAL A 167 -9.97 1.67 0.33
C VAL A 167 -8.58 1.72 1.00
N HIS A 168 -8.33 0.83 1.95
CA HIS A 168 -7.06 0.74 2.65
C HIS A 168 -5.91 0.34 1.71
N GLY A 169 -6.08 -0.73 0.93
CA GLY A 169 -5.06 -1.22 0.00
C GLY A 169 -4.73 -0.23 -1.10
N PHE A 170 -5.74 0.48 -1.64
CA PHE A 170 -5.53 1.54 -2.62
C PHE A 170 -4.75 2.72 -2.02
N THR A 171 -5.13 3.16 -0.81
CA THR A 171 -4.42 4.25 -0.12
C THR A 171 -2.96 3.89 0.14
N LEU A 172 -2.70 2.67 0.64
CA LEU A 172 -1.32 2.18 0.84
C LEU A 172 -0.54 2.11 -0.48
N ALA A 173 -1.16 1.60 -1.54
CA ALA A 173 -0.48 1.47 -2.82
C ALA A 173 -0.15 2.84 -3.43
N MET A 174 -1.04 3.83 -3.31
CA MET A 174 -0.78 5.20 -3.74
C MET A 174 0.32 5.86 -2.91
N THR A 175 0.28 5.73 -1.58
CA THR A 175 1.31 6.30 -0.71
C THR A 175 2.68 5.63 -0.89
N CYS A 176 2.73 4.36 -1.30
CA CYS A 176 3.98 3.66 -1.61
C CYS A 176 4.69 4.16 -2.87
N GLN A 177 3.98 4.83 -3.78
CA GLN A 177 4.59 5.44 -4.98
C GLN A 177 5.24 6.79 -4.67
N ASN A 178 5.01 7.34 -3.48
CA ASN A 178 5.57 8.63 -3.07
C ASN A 178 7.10 8.54 -2.94
N GLN A 179 7.82 9.42 -3.62
CA GLN A 179 9.28 9.42 -3.62
C GLN A 179 9.91 9.91 -2.30
N PHE A 180 9.17 10.70 -1.51
CA PHE A 180 9.67 11.31 -0.27
C PHE A 180 9.42 10.47 0.98
N TYR A 181 8.47 9.51 0.88
CA TYR A 181 8.03 8.73 2.03
C TYR A 181 8.01 7.23 1.76
N ARG A 182 8.31 6.48 2.81
CA ARG A 182 8.03 5.05 2.87
C ARG A 182 6.81 4.83 3.78
N PRO A 183 5.68 4.33 3.27
CA PRO A 183 4.57 3.99 4.14
C PRO A 183 4.93 2.77 4.97
N VAL A 184 4.88 2.90 6.29
CA VAL A 184 5.01 1.83 7.26
C VAL A 184 3.65 1.62 7.89
N SER A 185 3.13 0.40 7.83
CA SER A 185 1.85 0.03 8.41
C SER A 185 2.08 -1.10 9.39
N GLU A 186 1.47 -1.04 10.58
CA GLU A 186 1.37 -2.21 11.44
C GLU A 186 0.37 -3.18 10.81
N TYR A 187 0.72 -4.48 10.80
CA TYR A 187 -0.19 -5.49 10.25
C TYR A 187 -1.47 -5.56 11.08
N PRO A 188 -2.63 -5.83 10.43
CA PRO A 188 -3.90 -5.85 11.11
C PRO A 188 -3.87 -6.80 12.30
N ASN A 189 -4.17 -6.26 13.47
CA ASN A 189 -4.47 -7.02 14.66
C ASN A 189 -5.98 -7.30 14.70
N GLN A 190 -6.50 -7.89 15.78
CA GLN A 190 -7.92 -8.29 15.89
C GLN A 190 -8.92 -7.12 15.82
N GLU A 191 -8.45 -5.87 15.81
CA GLU A 191 -9.27 -4.65 15.88
C GLU A 191 -9.42 -3.88 14.55
N GLY A 192 -8.80 -4.37 13.44
CA GLY A 192 -8.92 -3.74 12.12
C GLY A 192 -7.57 -3.46 11.43
N TYR A 193 -7.60 -2.59 10.43
CA TYR A 193 -6.41 -2.16 9.70
C TYR A 193 -5.61 -1.16 10.51
N ALA A 194 -4.30 -1.25 10.39
CA ALA A 194 -3.34 -0.48 11.16
C ALA A 194 -3.13 0.92 10.59
N ASP A 195 -2.68 1.80 11.46
CA ASP A 195 -2.24 3.16 11.13
C ASP A 195 -1.12 3.15 10.07
N ILE A 196 -1.13 4.12 9.19
CA ILE A 196 -0.10 4.32 8.19
C ILE A 196 0.84 5.43 8.69
N PHE A 197 2.11 5.09 8.89
CA PHE A 197 3.14 6.10 9.11
C PHE A 197 3.86 6.38 7.79
N LEU A 198 3.76 7.58 7.26
CA LEU A 198 4.57 8.05 6.14
C LEU A 198 5.94 8.44 6.68
N LEU A 199 6.85 7.44 6.71
CA LEU A 199 8.22 7.60 7.18
C LEU A 199 9.01 8.46 6.18
N PRO A 200 9.48 9.66 6.56
CA PRO A 200 10.23 10.52 5.67
C PRO A 200 11.60 9.94 5.35
N LEU A 201 12.00 9.97 4.07
CA LEU A 201 13.30 9.48 3.60
C LEU A 201 14.40 10.53 3.80
N LEU A 202 14.60 10.96 5.05
CA LEU A 202 15.53 12.02 5.43
C LEU A 202 17.02 11.72 5.13
N ASP A 203 17.36 10.47 4.92
CA ASP A 203 18.73 10.08 4.53
C ASP A 203 18.98 10.42 3.04
N ILE A 204 17.93 10.54 2.24
CA ILE A 204 17.97 10.93 0.81
C ILE A 204 17.58 12.41 0.67
N TYR A 205 16.44 12.80 1.21
CA TYR A 205 15.85 14.14 1.12
C TYR A 205 15.92 14.82 2.50
N LYS A 206 17.05 15.48 2.80
CA LYS A 206 17.39 16.02 4.13
C LYS A 206 16.53 17.21 4.56
N ASP A 207 15.84 17.82 3.63
CA ASP A 207 15.06 19.05 3.78
C ASP A 207 13.54 18.81 3.87
N ILE A 208 13.09 17.55 3.92
CA ILE A 208 11.68 17.23 4.22
C ILE A 208 11.31 17.84 5.57
N GLN A 209 10.21 18.59 5.60
CA GLN A 209 9.77 19.30 6.80
C GLN A 209 8.63 18.63 7.55
N HIS A 210 7.87 17.75 6.89
CA HIS A 210 6.65 17.16 7.42
C HIS A 210 6.71 15.63 7.42
N SER A 211 6.06 15.00 8.38
CA SER A 211 5.79 13.55 8.43
C SER A 211 4.37 13.30 8.91
N TYR A 212 3.81 12.12 8.64
CA TYR A 212 2.38 11.87 8.81
C TYR A 212 2.11 10.52 9.43
N VAL A 213 1.27 10.51 10.46
CA VAL A 213 0.57 9.31 10.90
C VAL A 213 -0.87 9.44 10.45
N VAL A 214 -1.38 8.44 9.76
CA VAL A 214 -2.72 8.44 9.17
C VAL A 214 -3.51 7.26 9.72
N GLU A 215 -4.58 7.54 10.43
CA GLU A 215 -5.58 6.56 10.82
C GLU A 215 -6.72 6.55 9.81
N LEU A 216 -6.94 5.40 9.17
CA LEU A 216 -7.98 5.23 8.18
C LEU A 216 -9.08 4.33 8.71
N LYS A 217 -10.32 4.83 8.75
CA LYS A 217 -11.51 4.09 9.15
C LYS A 217 -12.50 3.96 8.00
N TYR A 218 -13.21 2.86 8.03
CA TYR A 218 -14.26 2.55 7.08
C TYR A 218 -15.58 2.28 7.78
N VAL A 219 -16.66 2.85 7.28
CA VAL A 219 -18.02 2.50 7.63
C VAL A 219 -18.82 2.14 6.37
N LYS A 220 -19.85 1.34 6.53
CA LYS A 220 -20.71 0.93 5.39
C LYS A 220 -21.40 2.14 4.76
N SER A 221 -21.76 2.02 3.48
CA SER A 221 -22.41 3.11 2.73
C SER A 221 -23.74 3.58 3.34
N ASN A 222 -24.39 2.75 4.15
CA ASN A 222 -25.63 3.06 4.86
C ASN A 222 -25.41 3.45 6.33
N ALA A 223 -24.19 3.68 6.76
CA ALA A 223 -23.89 4.08 8.14
C ALA A 223 -24.49 5.46 8.46
N SER A 224 -24.96 5.60 9.70
CA SER A 224 -25.50 6.85 10.22
C SER A 224 -24.39 7.85 10.57
N GLU A 225 -24.73 9.13 10.68
CA GLU A 225 -23.80 10.17 11.15
C GLU A 225 -23.26 9.85 12.56
N ALA A 226 -24.09 9.28 13.45
CA ALA A 226 -23.65 8.88 14.77
C ALA A 226 -22.56 7.78 14.73
N GLU A 227 -22.67 6.82 13.79
CA GLU A 227 -21.62 5.80 13.60
C GLU A 227 -20.32 6.41 13.07
N ILE A 228 -20.42 7.41 12.18
CA ILE A 228 -19.26 8.16 11.67
C ILE A 228 -18.58 8.92 12.80
N GLU A 229 -19.34 9.61 13.66
CA GLU A 229 -18.81 10.34 14.82
C GLU A 229 -18.07 9.42 15.79
N VAL A 230 -18.66 8.26 16.12
CA VAL A 230 -18.03 7.25 17.00
C VAL A 230 -16.71 6.77 16.39
N LYS A 231 -16.73 6.38 15.11
CA LYS A 231 -15.51 5.92 14.42
C LYS A 231 -14.45 7.00 14.31
N THR A 232 -14.86 8.24 14.09
CA THR A 232 -13.94 9.39 14.06
C THR A 232 -13.26 9.59 15.41
N HIS A 233 -14.02 9.54 16.49
CA HIS A 233 -13.47 9.69 17.85
C HIS A 233 -12.53 8.54 18.22
N ASP A 234 -12.86 7.31 17.84
CA ASP A 234 -11.98 6.16 18.04
C ASP A 234 -10.66 6.33 17.24
N ALA A 235 -10.76 6.81 16.00
CA ALA A 235 -9.60 7.09 15.15
C ALA A 235 -8.69 8.18 15.75
N GLU A 236 -9.25 9.25 16.31
CA GLU A 236 -8.47 10.30 16.97
C GLU A 236 -7.66 9.76 18.15
N LYS A 237 -8.24 8.86 18.94
CA LYS A 237 -7.51 8.22 20.05
C LYS A 237 -6.39 7.31 19.55
N GLN A 238 -6.67 6.55 18.49
CA GLN A 238 -5.71 5.60 17.93
C GLN A 238 -4.53 6.31 17.28
N VAL A 239 -4.77 7.32 16.44
CA VAL A 239 -3.70 8.09 15.80
C VAL A 239 -2.78 8.77 16.82
N CYS A 240 -3.33 9.30 17.90
CA CYS A 240 -2.54 9.89 18.99
C CYS A 240 -1.66 8.83 19.66
N LYS A 241 -2.23 7.67 20.01
CA LYS A 241 -1.48 6.58 20.63
C LYS A 241 -0.37 6.06 19.73
N TYR A 242 -0.63 5.90 18.43
CA TYR A 242 0.35 5.43 17.46
C TYR A 242 1.47 6.44 17.25
N ALA A 243 1.16 7.73 17.20
CA ALA A 243 2.15 8.80 17.10
C ALA A 243 3.16 8.83 18.26
N GLU A 244 2.80 8.27 19.42
CA GLU A 244 3.69 8.16 20.59
C GLU A 244 4.62 6.94 20.55
N THR A 245 4.45 6.03 19.59
CA THR A 245 5.31 4.83 19.47
C THR A 245 6.76 5.22 19.20
N GLU A 246 7.69 4.39 19.66
CA GLU A 246 9.12 4.61 19.47
C GLU A 246 9.49 4.66 17.98
N MET A 247 8.86 3.81 17.17
CA MET A 247 9.06 3.77 15.73
C MET A 247 8.72 5.11 15.06
N VAL A 248 7.56 5.71 15.38
CA VAL A 248 7.15 7.00 14.82
C VAL A 248 8.05 8.12 15.33
N ARG A 249 8.34 8.16 16.62
CA ARG A 249 9.20 9.19 17.22
C ARG A 249 10.61 9.20 16.64
N LEU A 250 11.22 8.02 16.47
CA LEU A 250 12.54 7.89 15.86
C LEU A 250 12.51 8.16 14.35
N GLY A 251 11.44 7.77 13.67
CA GLY A 251 11.30 7.95 12.22
C GLY A 251 11.01 9.40 11.82
N ALA A 252 10.16 10.10 12.57
CA ALA A 252 9.83 11.49 12.30
C ALA A 252 11.02 12.45 12.49
N ARG A 253 11.97 12.11 13.36
CA ARG A 253 13.19 12.91 13.64
C ARG A 253 12.87 14.41 13.88
N SER A 254 13.36 15.29 12.99
CA SER A 254 13.20 16.75 13.08
C SER A 254 12.00 17.31 12.31
N THR A 255 11.19 16.45 11.68
CA THR A 255 10.02 16.87 10.91
C THR A 255 8.85 17.25 11.82
N HIS A 256 7.95 18.07 11.30
CA HIS A 256 6.66 18.32 11.94
C HIS A 256 5.74 17.12 11.71
N LEU A 257 5.38 16.41 12.79
CA LEU A 257 4.53 15.23 12.72
C LEU A 257 3.05 15.62 12.74
N HIS A 258 2.36 15.30 11.65
CA HIS A 258 0.90 15.45 11.53
C HIS A 258 0.18 14.17 11.89
N ARG A 259 -0.97 14.29 12.56
CA ARG A 259 -1.86 13.18 12.94
C ARG A 259 -3.15 13.33 12.18
N ILE A 260 -3.32 12.53 11.14
CA ILE A 260 -4.42 12.65 10.19
C ILE A 260 -5.44 11.54 10.44
N VAL A 261 -6.70 11.91 10.53
CA VAL A 261 -7.83 10.99 10.61
C VAL A 261 -8.63 11.07 9.32
N ILE A 262 -8.82 9.91 8.69
CA ILE A 262 -9.62 9.77 7.46
C ILE A 262 -10.71 8.73 7.72
N VAL A 263 -11.96 9.09 7.44
CA VAL A 263 -13.10 8.15 7.53
C VAL A 263 -13.79 8.07 6.17
N TYR A 264 -13.95 6.86 5.69
CA TYR A 264 -14.71 6.55 4.48
C TYR A 264 -16.07 5.95 4.82
N ARG A 265 -17.13 6.49 4.19
CA ARG A 265 -18.46 5.87 4.14
C ARG A 265 -18.62 5.22 2.76
N GLY A 266 -18.45 3.91 2.70
CA GLY A 266 -18.30 3.21 1.42
C GLY A 266 -17.03 3.67 0.70
N VAL A 267 -17.17 4.39 -0.40
CA VAL A 267 -16.05 4.93 -1.20
C VAL A 267 -15.92 6.46 -1.09
N GLU A 268 -16.79 7.08 -0.32
CA GLU A 268 -16.81 8.53 -0.11
C GLU A 268 -16.02 8.88 1.16
N MET A 269 -15.04 9.76 1.05
CA MET A 269 -14.32 10.32 2.19
C MET A 269 -15.20 11.35 2.88
N VAL A 270 -15.72 11.00 4.05
CA VAL A 270 -16.65 11.87 4.83
C VAL A 270 -15.94 12.66 5.92
N VAL A 271 -14.76 12.21 6.35
CA VAL A 271 -13.92 12.94 7.31
C VAL A 271 -12.47 12.91 6.80
N CYS A 272 -11.82 14.08 6.82
CA CYS A 272 -10.39 14.23 6.59
C CYS A 272 -9.90 15.42 7.42
N LYS A 273 -9.29 15.15 8.57
CA LYS A 273 -8.88 16.18 9.51
C LYS A 273 -7.61 15.83 10.26
N GLU A 274 -6.95 16.84 10.77
CA GLU A 274 -5.85 16.72 11.72
C GLU A 274 -6.39 16.66 13.16
N SER A 275 -5.77 15.79 13.98
CA SER A 275 -6.14 15.54 15.39
C SER A 275 -5.12 16.18 16.35
#